data_e5d06252134aa5be2a81828b5a2cf8a3
#
_entry.id   e5d06252134aa5be2a81828b5a2cf8a3
#
_cell.length_a   1.000
_cell.length_b   1.000
_cell.length_c   1.000
_cell.angle_alpha   90.00
_cell.angle_beta   90.00
_cell.angle_gamma   90.00
#
_symmetry.space_group_name_H-M   'P 1'
#
loop_
_entity.id
_entity.type
_entity.pdbx_description
1 polymer ?
#
loop_
_entity_poly.entity_id
_entity_poly.type
_entity_poly.pdbx_seq_one_letter_code
_entity_poly.pdbx_strand_id
1 'polypeptide(L)'
;MDKTLIIQPESGLQYNWQEIAANPSGQHEPVMDLVAYKAQYTNRIAQARAHGQEPVLVSLPIMDENRYFAFITRGMSMQERKNLLYWLGGKTERLRNIHALYNLSLFRLAAQQCVHIIDITSPMLASAHYEQLLEQDGVTLSAEGKQLVDNELSTLISRFGLLAS
;
A
#
# COMPACT_ATOMS: atom_id res chain seq x y z
N MET A 1 -20.86 23.63 2.08
CA MET A 1 -21.01 22.22 1.71
C MET A 1 -19.64 21.59 1.71
N ASP A 2 -19.32 20.83 2.73
CA ASP A 2 -17.97 20.28 2.88
C ASP A 2 -17.78 19.16 1.83
N LYS A 3 -16.81 19.36 0.95
CA LYS A 3 -16.46 18.38 -0.08
C LYS A 3 -15.46 17.40 0.54
N THR A 4 -15.80 16.13 0.56
CA THR A 4 -14.89 15.07 1.00
C THR A 4 -13.92 14.71 -0.13
N LEU A 5 -12.63 14.68 0.16
CA LEU A 5 -11.58 14.17 -0.72
C LEU A 5 -11.08 12.83 -0.22
N ILE A 6 -11.29 11.79 -1.01
CA ILE A 6 -10.74 10.47 -0.73
C ILE A 6 -9.33 10.39 -1.33
N ILE A 7 -8.35 10.19 -0.46
CA ILE A 7 -6.93 10.10 -0.82
C ILE A 7 -6.57 8.62 -0.91
N GLN A 8 -6.46 8.13 -2.15
CA GLN A 8 -6.01 6.76 -2.42
C GLN A 8 -4.51 6.63 -2.11
N PRO A 9 -4.10 5.56 -1.43
CA PRO A 9 -2.70 5.33 -1.15
C PRO A 9 -1.97 4.77 -2.37
N GLU A 10 -0.71 5.16 -2.51
CA GLU A 10 0.23 4.54 -3.43
C GLU A 10 1.14 3.60 -2.64
N SER A 11 1.53 2.48 -3.24
CA SER A 11 2.48 1.57 -2.60
C SER A 11 3.85 2.25 -2.47
N GLY A 12 4.37 2.31 -1.25
CA GLY A 12 5.74 2.79 -0.98
C GLY A 12 6.81 1.72 -1.21
N LEU A 13 6.42 0.48 -1.52
CA LEU A 13 7.34 -0.64 -1.72
C LEU A 13 7.91 -0.61 -3.14
N GLN A 14 8.79 0.35 -3.40
CA GLN A 14 9.51 0.47 -4.67
C GLN A 14 11.01 0.60 -4.40
N TYR A 15 11.77 -0.33 -4.96
CA TYR A 15 13.23 -0.36 -4.93
C TYR A 15 13.77 -0.57 -6.35
N ASN A 16 15.03 -0.27 -6.56
CA ASN A 16 15.74 -0.74 -7.74
C ASN A 16 16.13 -2.22 -7.56
N TRP A 17 15.19 -3.10 -7.86
CA TRP A 17 15.34 -4.56 -7.67
C TRP A 17 16.52 -5.14 -8.43
N GLN A 18 16.82 -4.60 -9.62
CA GLN A 18 17.95 -5.03 -10.44
C GLN A 18 19.31 -4.69 -9.76
N GLU A 19 19.41 -3.50 -9.19
CA GLU A 19 20.59 -3.07 -8.47
C GLU A 19 20.82 -3.91 -7.20
N ILE A 20 19.77 -4.20 -6.44
CA ILE A 20 19.85 -5.08 -5.27
C ILE A 20 20.31 -6.47 -5.68
N ALA A 21 19.74 -7.03 -6.76
CA ALA A 21 20.10 -8.36 -7.27
C ALA A 21 21.56 -8.41 -7.74
N ALA A 22 22.08 -7.30 -8.28
CA ALA A 22 23.48 -7.20 -8.71
C ALA A 22 24.44 -7.02 -7.53
N ASN A 23 24.05 -6.30 -6.46
CA ASN A 23 24.88 -5.99 -5.29
C ASN A 23 24.09 -6.13 -3.97
N PRO A 24 23.77 -7.34 -3.52
CA PRO A 24 22.90 -7.56 -2.37
C PRO A 24 23.50 -7.13 -1.01
N SER A 25 24.80 -6.91 -0.95
CA SER A 25 25.50 -6.43 0.26
C SER A 25 25.61 -4.90 0.31
N GLY A 26 25.18 -4.21 -0.74
CA GLY A 26 25.14 -2.76 -0.79
C GLY A 26 24.06 -2.16 0.10
N GLN A 27 24.18 -0.87 0.35
CA GLN A 27 23.10 -0.11 0.99
C GLN A 27 22.09 0.28 -0.09
N HIS A 28 20.83 -0.09 0.11
CA HIS A 28 19.74 0.17 -0.83
C HIS A 28 18.60 0.87 -0.12
N GLU A 29 18.24 2.03 -0.65
CA GLU A 29 17.14 2.81 -0.15
C GLU A 29 15.90 2.62 -1.05
N PRO A 30 14.69 2.68 -0.50
CA PRO A 30 13.48 2.68 -1.31
C PRO A 30 13.40 3.96 -2.16
N VAL A 31 12.70 3.89 -3.28
CA VAL A 31 12.42 5.07 -4.12
C VAL A 31 11.73 6.17 -3.32
N MET A 32 10.88 5.79 -2.39
CA MET A 32 10.25 6.69 -1.43
C MET A 32 10.34 6.09 -0.03
N ASP A 33 11.16 6.67 0.84
CA ASP A 33 11.26 6.25 2.22
C ASP A 33 10.01 6.63 3.04
N LEU A 34 9.89 6.10 4.25
CA LEU A 34 8.74 6.35 5.13
C LEU A 34 8.61 7.82 5.54
N VAL A 35 9.70 8.60 5.56
CA VAL A 35 9.66 10.03 5.91
C VAL A 35 9.05 10.80 4.75
N ALA A 36 9.56 10.60 3.54
CA ALA A 36 9.04 11.21 2.32
C ALA A 36 7.59 10.80 2.06
N TYR A 37 7.25 9.51 2.28
CA TYR A 37 5.90 8.98 2.16
C TYR A 37 4.91 9.73 3.08
N LYS A 38 5.22 9.84 4.36
CA LYS A 38 4.39 10.59 5.32
C LYS A 38 4.28 12.07 4.96
N ALA A 39 5.38 12.69 4.53
CA ALA A 39 5.38 14.09 4.12
C ALA A 39 4.46 14.33 2.92
N GLN A 40 4.46 13.44 1.94
CA GLN A 40 3.57 13.51 0.77
C GLN A 40 2.09 13.51 1.19
N TYR A 41 1.68 12.59 2.07
CA TYR A 41 0.28 12.53 2.52
C TYR A 41 -0.07 13.69 3.45
N THR A 42 0.84 14.16 4.30
CA THR A 42 0.66 15.37 5.09
C THR A 42 0.37 16.58 4.20
N ASN A 43 1.12 16.73 3.10
CA ASN A 43 0.91 17.81 2.14
C ASN A 43 -0.46 17.70 1.43
N ARG A 44 -0.85 16.47 1.02
CA ARG A 44 -2.17 16.24 0.39
C ARG A 44 -3.33 16.56 1.34
N ILE A 45 -3.21 16.21 2.62
CA ILE A 45 -4.17 16.56 3.67
C ILE A 45 -4.26 18.08 3.83
N ALA A 46 -3.13 18.78 3.91
CA ALA A 46 -3.08 20.22 4.05
C ALA A 46 -3.69 20.94 2.84
N GLN A 47 -3.41 20.47 1.63
CA GLN A 47 -4.00 20.99 0.40
C GLN A 47 -5.53 20.79 0.36
N ALA A 48 -6.03 19.61 0.73
CA ALA A 48 -7.46 19.36 0.79
C ALA A 48 -8.16 20.36 1.75
N ARG A 49 -7.60 20.54 2.94
CA ARG A 49 -8.13 21.49 3.95
C ARG A 49 -8.09 22.93 3.45
N ALA A 50 -7.02 23.34 2.76
CA ALA A 50 -6.91 24.67 2.18
C ALA A 50 -7.97 24.95 1.10
N HIS A 51 -8.49 23.90 0.45
CA HIS A 51 -9.59 23.99 -0.51
C HIS A 51 -10.98 23.78 0.11
N GLY A 52 -11.09 23.78 1.45
CA GLY A 52 -12.36 23.54 2.15
C GLY A 52 -12.88 22.13 2.00
N GLN A 53 -11.99 21.14 1.76
CA GLN A 53 -12.35 19.74 1.62
C GLN A 53 -11.98 19.00 2.92
N GLU A 54 -12.80 18.03 3.29
CA GLU A 54 -12.47 17.08 4.34
C GLU A 54 -11.65 15.91 3.77
N PRO A 55 -10.37 15.75 4.15
CA PRO A 55 -9.55 14.65 3.68
C PRO A 55 -9.91 13.34 4.38
N VAL A 56 -10.00 12.25 3.61
CA VAL A 56 -10.17 10.90 4.12
C VAL A 56 -9.09 10.03 3.49
N LEU A 57 -8.28 9.39 4.30
CA LEU A 57 -7.29 8.42 3.83
C LEU A 57 -7.94 7.06 3.58
N VAL A 58 -7.29 6.25 2.76
CA VAL A 58 -7.64 4.85 2.56
C VAL A 58 -6.40 4.02 2.87
N SER A 59 -6.54 2.90 3.56
CA SER A 59 -5.43 2.00 3.83
C SER A 59 -4.96 1.29 2.55
N LEU A 60 -3.75 0.72 2.57
CA LEU A 60 -3.22 -0.04 1.45
C LEU A 60 -3.98 -1.37 1.28
N PRO A 61 -4.18 -1.84 0.04
CA PRO A 61 -4.57 -3.22 -0.20
C PRO A 61 -3.54 -4.20 0.41
N ILE A 62 -3.95 -5.46 0.55
CA ILE A 62 -3.04 -6.54 0.92
C ILE A 62 -2.00 -6.80 -0.16
N MET A 63 -0.96 -7.55 0.19
CA MET A 63 0.08 -8.03 -0.73
C MET A 63 0.23 -9.54 -0.60
N ASP A 64 0.42 -10.23 -1.73
CA ASP A 64 0.95 -11.60 -1.79
C ASP A 64 2.44 -11.51 -2.11
N GLU A 65 3.27 -11.68 -1.09
CA GLU A 65 4.72 -11.53 -1.21
C GLU A 65 5.38 -12.55 -2.13
N ASN A 66 4.80 -13.74 -2.27
CA ASN A 66 5.37 -14.78 -3.13
C ASN A 66 5.11 -14.47 -4.61
N ARG A 67 3.89 -14.06 -4.95
CA ARG A 67 3.57 -13.59 -6.30
C ARG A 67 4.36 -12.33 -6.65
N TYR A 68 4.45 -11.38 -5.72
CA TYR A 68 5.22 -10.17 -5.94
C TYR A 68 6.71 -10.45 -6.13
N PHE A 69 7.31 -11.34 -5.33
CA PHE A 69 8.69 -11.77 -5.53
C PHE A 69 8.90 -12.42 -6.90
N ALA A 70 7.99 -13.30 -7.31
CA ALA A 70 8.04 -13.91 -8.65
C ALA A 70 7.93 -12.86 -9.77
N PHE A 71 7.10 -11.84 -9.56
CA PHE A 71 6.92 -10.73 -10.52
C PHE A 71 8.17 -9.87 -10.65
N ILE A 72 8.75 -9.38 -9.55
CA ILE A 72 9.94 -8.50 -9.57
C ILE A 72 11.21 -9.23 -10.01
N THR A 73 11.25 -10.56 -9.87
CA THR A 73 12.38 -11.39 -10.33
C THR A 73 12.17 -11.99 -11.72
N ARG A 74 11.10 -11.61 -12.41
CA ARG A 74 10.87 -12.08 -13.79
C ARG A 74 12.02 -11.66 -14.70
N GLY A 75 12.61 -12.65 -15.40
CA GLY A 75 13.77 -12.40 -16.27
C GLY A 75 15.14 -12.35 -15.57
N MET A 76 15.18 -12.40 -14.24
CA MET A 76 16.42 -12.53 -13.49
C MET A 76 16.98 -13.95 -13.56
N SER A 77 18.31 -14.06 -13.57
CA SER A 77 19.01 -15.34 -13.43
C SER A 77 18.76 -15.96 -12.04
N MET A 78 19.08 -17.25 -11.90
CA MET A 78 18.98 -17.90 -10.59
C MET A 78 19.86 -17.26 -9.53
N GLN A 79 21.05 -16.76 -9.93
CA GLN A 79 21.95 -16.09 -8.99
C GLN A 79 21.39 -14.74 -8.52
N GLU A 80 20.84 -13.95 -9.43
CA GLU A 80 20.22 -12.67 -9.08
C GLU A 80 19.02 -12.86 -8.14
N ARG A 81 18.18 -13.89 -8.37
CA ARG A 81 17.07 -14.24 -7.47
C ARG A 81 17.57 -14.63 -6.07
N LYS A 82 18.65 -15.41 -5.99
CA LYS A 82 19.29 -15.78 -4.71
C LYS A 82 19.83 -14.55 -3.99
N ASN A 83 20.47 -13.64 -4.73
CA ASN A 83 21.01 -12.39 -4.19
C ASN A 83 19.87 -11.53 -3.61
N LEU A 84 18.79 -11.36 -4.35
CA LEU A 84 17.63 -10.61 -3.86
C LEU A 84 17.01 -11.25 -2.63
N LEU A 85 16.86 -12.58 -2.63
CA LEU A 85 16.36 -13.31 -1.46
C LEU A 85 17.31 -13.16 -0.27
N TYR A 86 18.63 -13.19 -0.49
CA TYR A 86 19.63 -12.93 0.55
C TYR A 86 19.45 -11.53 1.17
N TRP A 87 19.29 -10.49 0.34
CA TRP A 87 19.02 -9.13 0.81
C TRP A 87 17.73 -9.05 1.65
N LEU A 88 16.71 -9.83 1.29
CA LEU A 88 15.46 -9.95 2.07
C LEU A 88 15.62 -10.75 3.37
N GLY A 89 16.81 -11.23 3.70
CA GLY A 89 17.06 -12.06 4.89
C GLY A 89 16.64 -13.53 4.71
N GLY A 90 16.58 -14.01 3.48
CA GLY A 90 16.24 -15.39 3.13
C GLY A 90 14.74 -15.69 3.07
N LYS A 91 13.88 -14.69 3.20
CA LYS A 91 12.42 -14.87 3.25
C LYS A 91 11.68 -13.79 2.49
N THR A 92 10.70 -14.18 1.70
CA THR A 92 9.83 -13.26 0.94
C THR A 92 8.90 -12.45 1.85
N GLU A 93 8.57 -12.95 3.04
CA GLU A 93 7.72 -12.25 4.02
C GLU A 93 8.23 -10.86 4.41
N ARG A 94 9.55 -10.60 4.20
CA ARG A 94 10.08 -9.26 4.42
C ARG A 94 9.45 -8.21 3.50
N LEU A 95 9.07 -8.58 2.27
CA LEU A 95 8.34 -7.70 1.35
C LEU A 95 6.99 -7.30 1.95
N ARG A 96 6.23 -8.28 2.45
CA ARG A 96 4.96 -8.02 3.14
C ARG A 96 5.15 -7.15 4.38
N ASN A 97 6.20 -7.38 5.17
CA ASN A 97 6.48 -6.61 6.37
C ASN A 97 6.82 -5.14 6.03
N ILE A 98 7.60 -4.91 4.98
CA ILE A 98 7.89 -3.54 4.50
C ILE A 98 6.58 -2.88 4.03
N HIS A 99 5.78 -3.56 3.23
CA HIS A 99 4.48 -3.06 2.80
C HIS A 99 3.57 -2.69 3.99
N ALA A 100 3.53 -3.55 5.02
CA ALA A 100 2.78 -3.31 6.24
C ALA A 100 3.28 -2.06 7.00
N LEU A 101 4.58 -1.75 6.99
CA LEU A 101 5.11 -0.53 7.61
C LEU A 101 4.56 0.73 6.95
N TYR A 102 4.46 0.75 5.60
CA TYR A 102 3.84 1.87 4.88
C TYR A 102 2.35 1.98 5.23
N ASN A 103 1.64 0.87 5.28
CA ASN A 103 0.23 0.86 5.66
C ASN A 103 0.01 1.38 7.09
N LEU A 104 0.77 0.88 8.06
CA LEU A 104 0.71 1.35 9.45
C LEU A 104 1.07 2.83 9.59
N SER A 105 1.95 3.34 8.72
CA SER A 105 2.29 4.76 8.72
C SER A 105 1.10 5.65 8.32
N LEU A 106 0.21 5.17 7.45
CA LEU A 106 -1.04 5.87 7.11
C LEU A 106 -1.99 5.94 8.30
N PHE A 107 -2.17 4.84 9.03
CA PHE A 107 -3.00 4.82 10.24
C PHE A 107 -2.47 5.78 11.32
N ARG A 108 -1.14 5.78 11.53
CA ARG A 108 -0.50 6.72 12.46
C ARG A 108 -0.68 8.17 12.02
N LEU A 109 -0.50 8.43 10.72
CA LEU A 109 -0.69 9.77 10.17
C LEU A 109 -2.15 10.23 10.32
N ALA A 110 -3.12 9.36 10.04
CA ALA A 110 -4.53 9.65 10.24
C ALA A 110 -4.83 10.08 11.68
N ALA A 111 -4.31 9.33 12.65
CA ALA A 111 -4.45 9.66 14.06
C ALA A 111 -3.77 10.99 14.41
N GLN A 112 -2.54 11.23 13.94
CA GLN A 112 -1.78 12.47 14.21
C GLN A 112 -2.42 13.70 13.59
N GLN A 113 -3.01 13.57 12.41
CA GLN A 113 -3.64 14.66 11.67
C GLN A 113 -5.14 14.81 11.96
N CYS A 114 -5.71 13.94 12.81
CA CYS A 114 -7.15 13.89 13.08
C CYS A 114 -7.97 13.83 11.79
N VAL A 115 -7.62 12.92 10.88
CA VAL A 115 -8.36 12.62 9.66
C VAL A 115 -8.92 11.20 9.71
N HIS A 116 -10.04 10.99 9.04
CA HIS A 116 -10.60 9.65 8.90
C HIS A 116 -9.71 8.79 7.99
N ILE A 117 -9.65 7.49 8.30
CA ILE A 117 -9.05 6.49 7.43
C ILE A 117 -10.05 5.34 7.22
N ILE A 118 -10.24 4.97 5.97
CA ILE A 118 -11.05 3.82 5.58
C ILE A 118 -10.12 2.61 5.50
N ASP A 119 -10.37 1.62 6.35
CA ASP A 119 -9.59 0.38 6.41
C ASP A 119 -10.13 -0.62 5.39
N ILE A 120 -9.48 -0.72 4.24
CA ILE A 120 -9.75 -1.77 3.24
C ILE A 120 -8.86 -3.00 3.44
N THR A 121 -7.80 -2.88 4.25
CA THR A 121 -6.84 -3.97 4.49
C THR A 121 -7.48 -5.10 5.29
N SER A 122 -8.18 -4.76 6.39
CA SER A 122 -8.76 -5.76 7.29
C SER A 122 -9.81 -6.65 6.61
N PRO A 123 -10.80 -6.14 5.85
CA PRO A 123 -11.76 -7.00 5.16
C PRO A 123 -11.09 -7.87 4.08
N MET A 124 -10.05 -7.38 3.41
CA MET A 124 -9.28 -8.20 2.47
C MET A 124 -8.56 -9.35 3.17
N LEU A 125 -7.90 -9.08 4.32
CA LEU A 125 -7.24 -10.12 5.13
C LEU A 125 -8.21 -11.15 5.70
N ALA A 126 -9.44 -10.72 6.03
CA ALA A 126 -10.49 -11.60 6.56
C ALA A 126 -11.12 -12.50 5.49
N SER A 127 -10.89 -12.23 4.21
CA SER A 127 -11.42 -13.05 3.12
C SER A 127 -10.80 -14.45 3.13
N ALA A 128 -11.64 -15.49 3.09
CA ALA A 128 -11.18 -16.87 2.96
C ALA A 128 -10.46 -17.16 1.63
N HIS A 129 -10.65 -16.29 0.65
CA HIS A 129 -10.08 -16.41 -0.70
C HIS A 129 -9.29 -15.16 -1.08
N TYR A 130 -8.47 -14.68 -0.14
CA TYR A 130 -7.71 -13.44 -0.33
C TYR A 130 -6.78 -13.48 -1.56
N GLU A 131 -6.30 -14.68 -1.97
CA GLU A 131 -5.48 -14.83 -3.17
C GLU A 131 -6.22 -14.44 -4.47
N GLN A 132 -7.56 -14.52 -4.48
CA GLN A 132 -8.39 -14.14 -5.62
C GLN A 132 -8.59 -12.63 -5.73
N LEU A 133 -8.29 -11.89 -4.66
CA LEU A 133 -8.44 -10.43 -4.62
C LEU A 133 -7.29 -9.69 -5.33
N LEU A 134 -6.22 -10.41 -5.69
CA LEU A 134 -5.04 -9.84 -6.33
C LEU A 134 -4.78 -10.51 -7.69
N GLU A 135 -4.22 -9.71 -8.60
CA GLU A 135 -3.68 -10.19 -9.87
C GLU A 135 -2.41 -11.03 -9.67
N GLN A 136 -1.84 -11.55 -10.75
CA GLN A 136 -0.65 -12.40 -10.70
C GLN A 136 0.61 -11.72 -10.19
N ASP A 137 0.65 -10.39 -10.20
CA ASP A 137 1.77 -9.60 -9.66
C ASP A 137 1.77 -9.52 -8.12
N GLY A 138 0.70 -9.97 -7.47
CA GLY A 138 0.56 -10.00 -6.02
C GLY A 138 0.28 -8.65 -5.34
N VAL A 139 0.05 -7.59 -6.09
CA VAL A 139 -0.21 -6.23 -5.56
C VAL A 139 -1.35 -5.50 -6.24
N THR A 140 -1.60 -5.77 -7.51
CA THR A 140 -2.73 -5.18 -8.25
C THR A 140 -4.03 -5.87 -7.86
N LEU A 141 -5.08 -5.07 -7.62
CA LEU A 141 -6.41 -5.63 -7.33
C LEU A 141 -7.00 -6.32 -8.56
N SER A 142 -7.48 -7.55 -8.37
CA SER A 142 -8.32 -8.25 -9.35
C SER A 142 -9.71 -7.59 -9.46
N ALA A 143 -10.56 -8.10 -10.33
CA ALA A 143 -11.95 -7.66 -10.42
C ALA A 143 -12.69 -7.87 -9.10
N GLU A 144 -12.51 -9.02 -8.45
CA GLU A 144 -13.07 -9.33 -7.13
C GLU A 144 -12.50 -8.41 -6.05
N GLY A 145 -11.20 -8.15 -6.07
CA GLY A 145 -10.55 -7.23 -5.15
C GLY A 145 -11.09 -5.79 -5.27
N LYS A 146 -11.27 -5.30 -6.48
CA LYS A 146 -11.89 -3.99 -6.75
C LYS A 146 -13.33 -3.94 -6.25
N GLN A 147 -14.11 -4.98 -6.51
CA GLN A 147 -15.51 -5.08 -6.04
C GLN A 147 -15.58 -5.01 -4.50
N LEU A 148 -14.71 -5.73 -3.79
CA LEU A 148 -14.64 -5.71 -2.33
C LEU A 148 -14.31 -4.30 -1.84
N VAL A 149 -13.29 -3.66 -2.40
CA VAL A 149 -12.86 -2.30 -2.03
C VAL A 149 -13.97 -1.29 -2.29
N ASP A 150 -14.63 -1.34 -3.44
CA ASP A 150 -15.72 -0.43 -3.79
C ASP A 150 -16.92 -0.59 -2.84
N ASN A 151 -17.24 -1.81 -2.44
CA ASN A 151 -18.29 -2.08 -1.46
C ASN A 151 -17.93 -1.51 -0.08
N GLU A 152 -16.69 -1.70 0.38
CA GLU A 152 -16.22 -1.14 1.65
C GLU A 152 -16.23 0.39 1.63
N LEU A 153 -15.69 1.01 0.58
CA LEU A 153 -15.72 2.47 0.41
C LEU A 153 -17.14 3.01 0.44
N SER A 154 -18.05 2.42 -0.32
CA SER A 154 -19.44 2.87 -0.41
C SER A 154 -20.16 2.73 0.93
N THR A 155 -19.94 1.62 1.63
CA THR A 155 -20.58 1.34 2.94
C THR A 155 -20.09 2.33 3.99
N LEU A 156 -18.78 2.57 4.07
CA LEU A 156 -18.22 3.44 5.10
C LEU A 156 -18.48 4.92 4.80
N ILE A 157 -18.44 5.33 3.54
CA ILE A 157 -18.79 6.70 3.11
C ILE A 157 -20.25 6.99 3.49
N SER A 158 -21.18 6.08 3.20
CA SER A 158 -22.58 6.22 3.57
C SER A 158 -22.79 6.24 5.09
N ARG A 159 -22.08 5.34 5.80
CA ARG A 159 -22.24 5.17 7.25
C ARG A 159 -21.77 6.36 8.05
N PHE A 160 -20.71 7.02 7.60
CA PHE A 160 -20.13 8.18 8.28
C PHE A 160 -20.65 9.53 7.75
N GLY A 161 -21.60 9.52 6.79
CA GLY A 161 -22.13 10.75 6.20
C GLY A 161 -21.07 11.57 5.45
N LEU A 162 -19.99 10.91 4.99
CA LEU A 162 -18.87 11.54 4.30
C LEU A 162 -19.22 12.04 2.89
N LEU A 163 -20.36 11.59 2.35
CA LEU A 163 -20.98 12.20 1.18
C LEU A 163 -22.17 13.00 1.68
N ALA A 164 -22.02 14.31 1.69
CA ALA A 164 -23.18 15.18 1.84
C ALA A 164 -24.14 14.91 0.68
N SER A 165 -25.33 14.49 1.01
CA SER A 165 -26.49 14.41 0.11
C SER A 165 -26.77 15.74 -0.59
#